data_476093483877ddae8d2dce491175f4cc
#
_entry.id   476093483877ddae8d2dce491175f4cc
#
_cell.length_a   1.000
_cell.length_b   1.000
_cell.length_c   1.000
_cell.angle_alpha   90.00
_cell.angle_beta   90.00
_cell.angle_gamma   90.00
#
_symmetry.space_group_name_H-M   'P 1'
#
loop_
_entity.id
_entity.type
_entity.pdbx_description
1 polymer ?
#
loop_
_entity_poly.entity_id
_entity_poly.type
_entity_poly.pdbx_seq_one_letter_code
_entity_poly.pdbx_strand_id
1 'polypeptide(L)'
;TYQGLGERRPVLFNSWEGCYFDFDTARILAYIDASRKIGTELFVLDDGWFGARSDDSRGLGDWWVNKEKVDLHKVMAHCKELGMKFGIWFEPEMVDFDSDLFRAHPEYTLGWKEGRTELTLARHQFHLDFACDAVVENIYAQMKAFLEEYHVDYIKWDYNRTVAEHFSNALPPERQGEVYHRLVLGYYRLIGRLTAEYPHIMFEGCASGGGRFDLGTLYYCPQIWCSDES
;
A
#
# COMPACT_ATOMS: atom_id res chain seq x y z
N THR A 1 10.28 6.23 -14.02
CA THR A 1 10.76 4.83 -14.00
C THR A 1 11.84 4.68 -12.93
N TYR A 2 11.86 3.56 -12.22
CA TYR A 2 12.87 3.27 -11.20
C TYR A 2 14.30 3.38 -11.75
N GLN A 3 15.16 4.12 -11.04
CA GLN A 3 16.54 4.39 -11.52
C GLN A 3 17.44 3.15 -11.46
N GLY A 4 17.18 2.20 -10.58
CA GLY A 4 17.98 0.98 -10.37
C GLY A 4 17.55 -0.23 -11.21
N LEU A 5 16.88 -0.05 -12.35
CA LEU A 5 16.36 -1.18 -13.16
C LEU A 5 17.44 -2.20 -13.57
N GLY A 6 18.64 -1.74 -13.85
CA GLY A 6 19.77 -2.61 -14.24
C GLY A 6 20.55 -3.21 -13.07
N GLU A 7 20.20 -2.85 -11.84
CA GLU A 7 20.90 -3.32 -10.65
C GLU A 7 20.39 -4.69 -10.19
N ARG A 8 21.27 -5.42 -9.50
CA ARG A 8 20.85 -6.65 -8.81
C ARG A 8 19.81 -6.33 -7.74
N ARG A 9 18.76 -7.11 -7.68
CA ARG A 9 17.76 -7.00 -6.61
C ARG A 9 18.36 -7.35 -5.26
N PRO A 10 18.10 -6.58 -4.20
CA PRO A 10 18.57 -6.92 -2.87
C PRO A 10 17.89 -8.19 -2.34
N VAL A 11 18.59 -8.93 -1.50
CA VAL A 11 17.99 -10.02 -0.73
C VAL A 11 17.04 -9.40 0.29
N LEU A 12 15.76 -9.69 0.13
CA LEU A 12 14.66 -9.08 0.89
C LEU A 12 14.17 -10.00 2.00
N PHE A 13 13.89 -9.42 3.17
CA PHE A 13 13.08 -10.02 4.22
C PHE A 13 11.81 -9.18 4.43
N ASN A 14 10.65 -9.81 4.34
CA ASN A 14 9.35 -9.20 4.63
C ASN A 14 8.86 -9.69 5.99
N SER A 15 8.32 -8.78 6.82
CA SER A 15 7.93 -9.11 8.20
C SER A 15 6.61 -9.87 8.32
N TRP A 16 5.79 -9.95 7.25
CA TRP A 16 4.42 -10.45 7.34
C TRP A 16 4.32 -11.84 7.97
N GLU A 17 4.95 -12.84 7.36
CA GLU A 17 4.91 -14.22 7.87
C GLU A 17 5.59 -14.41 9.25
N GLY A 18 6.44 -13.45 9.63
CA GLY A 18 7.14 -13.49 10.92
C GLY A 18 6.29 -13.05 12.10
N CYS A 19 5.37 -12.12 11.90
CA CYS A 19 4.64 -11.51 13.03
C CYS A 19 3.21 -11.04 12.72
N TYR A 20 2.79 -11.01 11.46
CA TYR A 20 1.50 -10.44 11.07
C TYR A 20 1.30 -9.05 11.73
N PHE A 21 0.19 -8.85 12.45
CA PHE A 21 -0.10 -7.61 13.19
C PHE A 21 0.55 -7.55 14.58
N ASP A 22 1.11 -8.66 15.08
CA ASP A 22 1.70 -8.74 16.41
C ASP A 22 3.16 -8.29 16.40
N PHE A 23 3.38 -6.98 16.41
CA PHE A 23 4.71 -6.39 16.50
C PHE A 23 4.69 -5.05 17.22
N ASP A 24 5.84 -4.72 17.76
CA ASP A 24 6.26 -3.42 18.27
C ASP A 24 7.66 -3.09 17.74
N THR A 25 8.17 -1.92 18.13
CA THR A 25 9.53 -1.49 17.73
C THR A 25 10.59 -2.52 18.12
N ALA A 26 10.52 -3.10 19.32
CA ALA A 26 11.56 -4.01 19.80
C ALA A 26 11.59 -5.32 19.00
N ARG A 27 10.42 -5.86 18.68
CA ARG A 27 10.28 -7.06 17.86
C ARG A 27 10.80 -6.85 16.44
N ILE A 28 10.47 -5.70 15.83
CA ILE A 28 10.97 -5.37 14.49
C ILE A 28 12.49 -5.22 14.47
N LEU A 29 13.09 -4.56 15.46
CA LEU A 29 14.55 -4.49 15.57
C LEU A 29 15.20 -5.85 15.69
N ALA A 30 14.59 -6.77 16.48
CA ALA A 30 15.10 -8.14 16.61
C ALA A 30 15.03 -8.92 15.29
N TYR A 31 13.97 -8.73 14.48
CA TYR A 31 13.88 -9.32 13.13
C TYR A 31 14.94 -8.76 12.17
N ILE A 32 15.20 -7.45 12.23
CA ILE A 32 16.27 -6.82 11.43
C ILE A 32 17.61 -7.45 11.79
N ASP A 33 17.94 -7.57 13.07
CA ASP A 33 19.18 -8.19 13.52
C ASP A 33 19.31 -9.66 13.11
N ALA A 34 18.22 -10.42 13.20
CA ALA A 34 18.20 -11.82 12.82
C ALA A 34 18.35 -11.98 11.30
N SER A 35 17.60 -11.21 10.53
CA SER A 35 17.62 -11.26 9.06
C SER A 35 18.99 -10.83 8.51
N ARG A 36 19.62 -9.82 9.12
CA ARG A 36 20.96 -9.37 8.71
C ARG A 36 22.00 -10.50 8.80
N LYS A 37 21.92 -11.34 9.84
CA LYS A 37 22.86 -12.46 10.05
C LYS A 37 22.80 -13.51 8.94
N ILE A 38 21.66 -13.63 8.25
CA ILE A 38 21.49 -14.55 7.12
C ILE A 38 21.69 -13.88 5.75
N GLY A 39 22.15 -12.63 5.73
CA GLY A 39 22.53 -11.92 4.50
C GLY A 39 21.43 -11.05 3.90
N THR A 40 20.37 -10.71 4.63
CA THR A 40 19.35 -9.77 4.17
C THR A 40 19.95 -8.37 3.91
N GLU A 41 19.54 -7.75 2.83
CA GLU A 41 20.00 -6.45 2.36
C GLU A 41 18.88 -5.40 2.38
N LEU A 42 17.63 -5.84 2.40
CA LEU A 42 16.42 -4.99 2.45
C LEU A 42 15.43 -5.60 3.44
N PHE A 43 15.06 -4.84 4.47
CA PHE A 43 13.98 -5.20 5.39
C PHE A 43 12.70 -4.46 5.00
N VAL A 44 11.59 -5.17 4.81
CA VAL A 44 10.28 -4.60 4.50
C VAL A 44 9.34 -4.81 5.68
N LEU A 45 8.89 -3.70 6.28
CA LEU A 45 7.80 -3.72 7.25
C LEU A 45 6.46 -3.79 6.51
N ASP A 46 5.78 -4.91 6.65
CA ASP A 46 4.50 -5.19 6.00
C ASP A 46 3.32 -4.54 6.73
N ASP A 47 2.10 -4.99 6.52
CA ASP A 47 0.84 -4.45 7.04
C ASP A 47 0.84 -4.25 8.58
N GLY A 48 0.12 -3.22 9.06
CA GLY A 48 -0.12 -3.00 10.49
C GLY A 48 0.65 -1.86 11.15
N TRP A 49 1.41 -1.05 10.41
CA TRP A 49 2.20 0.07 10.94
C TRP A 49 1.43 1.40 11.07
N PHE A 50 0.26 1.51 10.46
CA PHE A 50 -0.48 2.77 10.24
C PHE A 50 -1.82 2.81 10.97
N GLY A 51 -2.37 4.01 11.15
CA GLY A 51 -3.71 4.24 11.69
C GLY A 51 -3.99 3.45 12.97
N ALA A 52 -5.19 2.95 13.08
CA ALA A 52 -5.61 2.03 14.15
C ALA A 52 -5.46 0.55 13.76
N ARG A 53 -4.65 0.24 12.75
CA ARG A 53 -4.46 -1.09 12.14
C ARG A 53 -3.88 -2.10 13.11
N SER A 54 -4.73 -2.92 13.71
CA SER A 54 -4.35 -4.00 14.62
C SER A 54 -4.76 -5.39 14.12
N ASP A 55 -5.60 -5.41 13.10
CA ASP A 55 -6.15 -6.56 12.40
C ASP A 55 -6.64 -6.13 11.01
N ASP A 56 -7.17 -7.03 10.21
CA ASP A 56 -7.61 -6.79 8.84
C ASP A 56 -8.99 -6.10 8.72
N SER A 57 -9.62 -5.70 9.82
CA SER A 57 -10.96 -5.10 9.84
C SER A 57 -10.98 -3.59 9.98
N ARG A 58 -9.82 -2.95 10.17
CA ARG A 58 -9.72 -1.52 10.45
C ARG A 58 -8.47 -0.87 9.90
N GLY A 59 -8.53 0.45 9.70
CA GLY A 59 -7.39 1.34 9.49
C GLY A 59 -6.95 1.50 8.04
N LEU A 60 -7.35 0.65 7.08
CA LEU A 60 -7.04 0.91 5.67
C LEU A 60 -7.63 2.25 5.21
N GLY A 61 -6.79 3.05 4.55
CA GLY A 61 -7.10 4.42 4.15
C GLY A 61 -6.44 5.48 5.03
N ASP A 62 -5.95 5.13 6.22
CA ASP A 62 -5.36 6.03 7.21
C ASP A 62 -3.83 5.90 7.22
N TRP A 63 -3.15 6.50 6.24
CA TRP A 63 -1.71 6.30 6.01
C TRP A 63 -0.82 7.17 6.89
N TRP A 64 -1.17 7.32 8.18
CA TRP A 64 -0.33 7.94 9.20
C TRP A 64 0.27 6.88 10.14
N VAL A 65 1.52 7.09 10.56
CA VAL A 65 2.25 6.11 11.39
C VAL A 65 1.65 6.01 12.79
N ASN A 66 1.34 4.79 13.22
CA ASN A 66 0.98 4.51 14.61
C ASN A 66 2.23 4.54 15.49
N LYS A 67 2.55 5.74 16.01
CA LYS A 67 3.76 5.97 16.82
C LYS A 67 3.73 5.27 18.19
N GLU A 68 2.55 4.84 18.66
CA GLU A 68 2.44 4.02 19.87
C GLU A 68 2.88 2.57 19.62
N LYS A 69 2.68 2.08 18.41
CA LYS A 69 3.02 0.73 18.01
C LYS A 69 4.46 0.60 17.52
N VAL A 70 4.90 1.52 16.67
CA VAL A 70 6.23 1.44 16.04
C VAL A 70 6.87 2.82 15.88
N ASP A 71 8.12 2.93 16.29
CA ASP A 71 9.00 4.07 16.01
C ASP A 71 9.77 3.81 14.71
N LEU A 72 9.20 4.28 13.58
CA LEU A 72 9.83 4.07 12.26
C LEU A 72 11.18 4.77 12.15
N HIS A 73 11.39 5.93 12.78
CA HIS A 73 12.69 6.59 12.73
C HIS A 73 13.78 5.71 13.35
N LYS A 74 13.48 5.07 14.48
CA LYS A 74 14.40 4.14 15.14
C LYS A 74 14.65 2.89 14.30
N VAL A 75 13.60 2.33 13.70
CA VAL A 75 13.70 1.16 12.82
C VAL A 75 14.56 1.46 11.60
N MET A 76 14.33 2.58 10.93
CA MET A 76 15.09 3.00 9.76
C MET A 76 16.54 3.32 10.09
N ALA A 77 16.79 3.99 11.22
CA ALA A 77 18.15 4.27 11.69
C ALA A 77 18.94 2.96 11.92
N HIS A 78 18.28 1.96 12.53
CA HIS A 78 18.90 0.66 12.77
C HIS A 78 19.22 -0.11 11.47
N CYS A 79 18.30 -0.11 10.50
CA CYS A 79 18.59 -0.66 9.16
C CYS A 79 19.83 0.02 8.54
N LYS A 80 19.90 1.34 8.61
CA LYS A 80 21.03 2.12 8.08
C LYS A 80 22.34 1.79 8.78
N GLU A 81 22.36 1.65 10.11
CA GLU A 81 23.54 1.25 10.89
C GLU A 81 24.08 -0.11 10.44
N LEU A 82 23.19 -1.04 10.08
CA LEU A 82 23.54 -2.36 9.58
C LEU A 82 23.84 -2.41 8.08
N GLY A 83 23.79 -1.27 7.38
CA GLY A 83 23.97 -1.18 5.94
C GLY A 83 22.87 -1.84 5.13
N MET A 84 21.64 -1.87 5.68
CA MET A 84 20.45 -2.41 5.05
C MET A 84 19.56 -1.29 4.51
N LYS A 85 18.85 -1.56 3.43
CA LYS A 85 17.74 -0.76 2.93
C LYS A 85 16.48 -1.01 3.76
N PHE A 86 15.56 -0.04 3.74
CA PHE A 86 14.27 -0.16 4.40
C PHE A 86 13.12 0.03 3.41
N GLY A 87 12.12 -0.84 3.50
CA GLY A 87 10.90 -0.79 2.72
C GLY A 87 9.65 -0.86 3.59
N ILE A 88 8.52 -0.47 2.98
CA ILE A 88 7.23 -0.41 3.66
C ILE A 88 6.09 -0.85 2.75
N TRP A 89 5.02 -1.36 3.37
CA TRP A 89 3.82 -1.83 2.70
C TRP A 89 2.74 -0.74 2.65
N PHE A 90 2.02 -0.69 1.52
CA PHE A 90 0.79 0.08 1.33
C PHE A 90 -0.25 -0.73 0.56
N GLU A 91 -1.53 -0.54 0.85
CA GLU A 91 -2.67 -0.98 0.05
C GLU A 91 -3.59 0.23 -0.26
N PRO A 92 -3.13 1.17 -1.09
CA PRO A 92 -3.72 2.51 -1.15
C PRO A 92 -5.02 2.60 -1.96
N GLU A 93 -5.44 1.53 -2.61
CA GLU A 93 -6.69 1.46 -3.37
C GLU A 93 -7.88 0.96 -2.53
N MET A 94 -7.64 0.65 -1.25
CA MET A 94 -8.63 0.08 -0.33
C MET A 94 -8.90 0.99 0.86
N VAL A 95 -10.05 0.79 1.48
CA VAL A 95 -10.48 1.48 2.69
C VAL A 95 -11.30 0.54 3.57
N ASP A 96 -11.10 0.61 4.89
CA ASP A 96 -11.93 -0.11 5.85
C ASP A 96 -13.09 0.74 6.33
N PHE A 97 -14.18 0.09 6.70
CA PHE A 97 -15.32 0.75 7.35
C PHE A 97 -14.88 1.47 8.64
N ASP A 98 -14.02 0.83 9.44
CA ASP A 98 -13.42 1.42 10.65
C ASP A 98 -12.09 2.11 10.30
N SER A 99 -12.17 3.22 9.58
CA SER A 99 -11.07 4.13 9.28
C SER A 99 -11.52 5.59 9.41
N ASP A 100 -10.59 6.50 9.64
CA ASP A 100 -10.86 7.94 9.67
C ASP A 100 -11.25 8.43 8.27
N LEU A 101 -10.61 7.89 7.23
CA LEU A 101 -10.94 8.21 5.85
C LEU A 101 -12.39 7.87 5.53
N PHE A 102 -12.87 6.66 5.87
CA PHE A 102 -14.26 6.27 5.60
C PHE A 102 -15.25 7.12 6.41
N ARG A 103 -14.95 7.41 7.66
CA ARG A 103 -15.80 8.28 8.50
C ARG A 103 -15.92 9.70 7.94
N ALA A 104 -14.84 10.23 7.41
CA ALA A 104 -14.82 11.58 6.82
C ALA A 104 -15.42 11.62 5.41
N HIS A 105 -15.20 10.60 4.61
CA HIS A 105 -15.52 10.54 3.18
C HIS A 105 -16.05 9.17 2.75
N PRO A 106 -17.23 8.73 3.25
CA PRO A 106 -17.79 7.45 2.81
C PRO A 106 -18.08 7.43 1.30
N GLU A 107 -18.34 8.59 0.69
CA GLU A 107 -18.55 8.76 -0.76
C GLU A 107 -17.31 8.48 -1.60
N TYR A 108 -16.12 8.36 -0.99
CA TYR A 108 -14.90 7.94 -1.68
C TYR A 108 -14.86 6.44 -1.95
N THR A 109 -15.78 5.69 -1.34
CA THR A 109 -15.91 4.26 -1.57
C THR A 109 -16.65 3.98 -2.87
N LEU A 110 -16.10 3.12 -3.70
CA LEU A 110 -16.73 2.69 -4.95
C LEU A 110 -18.08 2.03 -4.66
N GLY A 111 -19.10 2.41 -5.41
CA GLY A 111 -20.46 1.88 -5.24
C GLY A 111 -21.24 2.44 -4.05
N TRP A 112 -20.66 3.35 -3.29
CA TRP A 112 -21.33 3.95 -2.14
C TRP A 112 -22.50 4.85 -2.59
N LYS A 113 -23.63 4.73 -1.89
CA LYS A 113 -24.81 5.61 -2.01
C LYS A 113 -25.37 5.90 -0.64
N GLU A 114 -25.80 7.13 -0.42
CA GLU A 114 -26.54 7.49 0.78
C GLU A 114 -27.76 6.59 0.95
N GLY A 115 -27.96 6.04 2.15
CA GLY A 115 -29.05 5.09 2.46
C GLY A 115 -28.81 3.66 1.98
N ARG A 116 -27.70 3.36 1.30
CA ARG A 116 -27.29 2.00 0.99
C ARG A 116 -26.59 1.39 2.21
N THR A 117 -27.15 0.31 2.74
CA THR A 117 -26.62 -0.38 3.93
C THR A 117 -25.71 -1.56 3.59
N GLU A 118 -25.71 -1.99 2.32
CA GLU A 118 -24.96 -3.16 1.88
C GLU A 118 -24.00 -2.78 0.74
N LEU A 119 -22.71 -2.78 1.04
CA LEU A 119 -21.62 -2.81 0.07
C LEU A 119 -21.02 -4.21 0.04
N THR A 120 -20.48 -4.60 -1.09
CA THR A 120 -19.79 -5.90 -1.18
C THR A 120 -18.54 -5.86 -0.35
N LEU A 121 -18.53 -6.58 0.76
CA LEU A 121 -17.38 -6.69 1.65
C LEU A 121 -16.53 -7.89 1.23
N ALA A 122 -15.24 -7.67 1.02
CA ALA A 122 -14.27 -8.73 0.82
C ALA A 122 -13.02 -8.40 1.63
N ARG A 123 -12.52 -9.33 2.44
CA ARG A 123 -11.41 -9.14 3.39
C ARG A 123 -11.63 -7.96 4.35
N HIS A 124 -12.87 -7.69 4.75
CA HIS A 124 -13.29 -6.55 5.59
C HIS A 124 -13.01 -5.16 4.99
N GLN A 125 -12.67 -5.06 3.70
CA GLN A 125 -12.30 -3.81 3.04
C GLN A 125 -13.19 -3.51 1.83
N PHE A 126 -13.25 -2.23 1.47
CA PHE A 126 -13.92 -1.70 0.29
C PHE A 126 -12.90 -1.12 -0.67
N HIS A 127 -13.27 -1.08 -1.94
CA HIS A 127 -12.46 -0.42 -2.97
C HIS A 127 -12.72 1.09 -2.95
N LEU A 128 -11.67 1.90 -2.99
CA LEU A 128 -11.77 3.34 -3.21
C LEU A 128 -12.12 3.66 -4.66
N ASP A 129 -12.91 4.71 -4.89
CA ASP A 129 -13.31 5.16 -6.21
C ASP A 129 -12.20 5.95 -6.91
N PHE A 130 -11.21 5.26 -7.45
CA PHE A 130 -10.12 5.89 -8.21
C PHE A 130 -10.54 6.49 -9.55
N ALA A 131 -11.82 6.36 -9.97
CA ALA A 131 -12.37 7.17 -11.05
C ALA A 131 -12.57 8.64 -10.62
N CYS A 132 -12.58 8.91 -9.31
CA CYS A 132 -12.69 10.23 -8.70
C CYS A 132 -11.31 10.86 -8.46
N ASP A 133 -11.05 12.02 -9.04
CA ASP A 133 -9.78 12.72 -8.87
C ASP A 133 -9.52 13.12 -7.40
N ALA A 134 -10.57 13.50 -6.65
CA ALA A 134 -10.43 13.85 -5.24
C ALA A 134 -9.92 12.69 -4.38
N VAL A 135 -10.34 11.45 -4.69
CA VAL A 135 -9.85 10.24 -4.02
C VAL A 135 -8.37 10.03 -4.29
N VAL A 136 -7.98 10.12 -5.56
CA VAL A 136 -6.57 9.97 -5.99
C VAL A 136 -5.69 11.04 -5.32
N GLU A 137 -6.14 12.29 -5.28
CA GLU A 137 -5.41 13.38 -4.64
C GLU A 137 -5.30 13.21 -3.12
N ASN A 138 -6.34 12.71 -2.45
CA ASN A 138 -6.30 12.43 -1.01
C ASN A 138 -5.23 11.37 -0.69
N ILE A 139 -5.27 10.24 -1.39
CA ILE A 139 -4.29 9.15 -1.18
C ILE A 139 -2.87 9.61 -1.53
N TYR A 140 -2.73 10.35 -2.65
CA TYR A 140 -1.43 10.93 -3.00
C TYR A 140 -0.89 11.85 -1.91
N ALA A 141 -1.72 12.73 -1.35
CA ALA A 141 -1.29 13.67 -0.30
C ALA A 141 -0.84 12.92 0.97
N GLN A 142 -1.54 11.87 1.37
CA GLN A 142 -1.15 11.04 2.51
C GLN A 142 0.18 10.31 2.26
N MET A 143 0.31 9.63 1.12
CA MET A 143 1.55 8.93 0.77
C MET A 143 2.73 9.88 0.63
N LYS A 144 2.52 11.05 0.03
CA LYS A 144 3.54 12.09 -0.08
C LYS A 144 4.00 12.58 1.28
N ALA A 145 3.07 12.90 2.18
CA ALA A 145 3.40 13.33 3.55
C ALA A 145 4.24 12.29 4.28
N PHE A 146 3.89 11.01 4.13
CA PHE A 146 4.68 9.90 4.66
C PHE A 146 6.09 9.87 4.04
N LEU A 147 6.21 9.94 2.72
CA LEU A 147 7.51 9.84 2.02
C LEU A 147 8.41 11.05 2.25
N GLU A 148 7.86 12.22 2.56
CA GLU A 148 8.62 13.41 2.95
C GLU A 148 9.17 13.32 4.38
N GLU A 149 8.47 12.62 5.29
CA GLU A 149 8.94 12.38 6.66
C GLU A 149 9.88 11.15 6.74
N TYR A 150 9.54 10.08 6.00
CA TYR A 150 10.24 8.79 6.07
C TYR A 150 10.85 8.44 4.70
N HIS A 151 12.17 8.49 4.63
CA HIS A 151 12.91 8.23 3.39
C HIS A 151 13.13 6.73 3.18
N VAL A 152 12.13 6.05 2.61
CA VAL A 152 12.19 4.62 2.32
C VAL A 152 12.87 4.33 0.98
N ASP A 153 13.44 3.13 0.83
CA ASP A 153 14.06 2.65 -0.41
C ASP A 153 13.10 1.81 -1.26
N TYR A 154 12.00 1.36 -0.67
CA TYR A 154 11.14 0.35 -1.26
C TYR A 154 9.70 0.48 -0.77
N ILE A 155 8.73 0.28 -1.67
CA ILE A 155 7.31 0.20 -1.37
C ILE A 155 6.75 -1.10 -1.95
N LYS A 156 6.16 -1.96 -1.08
CA LYS A 156 5.27 -3.04 -1.50
C LYS A 156 3.87 -2.45 -1.65
N TRP A 157 3.40 -2.39 -2.90
CA TRP A 157 2.06 -1.91 -3.25
C TRP A 157 1.12 -3.09 -3.40
N ASP A 158 0.23 -3.27 -2.45
CA ASP A 158 -0.68 -4.39 -2.41
C ASP A 158 -2.08 -4.05 -2.95
N TYR A 159 -2.81 -5.10 -3.34
CA TYR A 159 -4.16 -5.02 -3.90
C TYR A 159 -4.90 -6.32 -3.64
N ASN A 160 -5.53 -6.47 -2.46
CA ASN A 160 -5.96 -7.76 -1.93
C ASN A 160 -7.44 -8.09 -2.13
N ARG A 161 -8.18 -7.27 -2.86
CA ARG A 161 -9.55 -7.61 -3.24
C ARG A 161 -9.82 -7.27 -4.69
N THR A 162 -10.70 -8.06 -5.31
CA THR A 162 -11.24 -7.77 -6.64
C THR A 162 -12.30 -6.67 -6.56
N VAL A 163 -12.45 -5.90 -7.65
CA VAL A 163 -13.54 -4.94 -7.79
C VAL A 163 -14.85 -5.70 -8.00
N ALA A 164 -15.82 -5.48 -7.13
CA ALA A 164 -17.15 -6.06 -7.23
C ALA A 164 -18.23 -5.02 -7.56
N GLU A 165 -17.99 -3.77 -7.20
CA GLU A 165 -18.89 -2.66 -7.48
C GLU A 165 -18.65 -2.11 -8.90
N HIS A 166 -19.71 -1.64 -9.55
CA HIS A 166 -19.66 -1.07 -10.91
C HIS A 166 -20.34 0.31 -10.99
N PHE A 167 -20.36 1.02 -9.88
CA PHE A 167 -20.93 2.35 -9.80
C PHE A 167 -19.93 3.32 -9.17
N SER A 168 -19.66 4.43 -9.85
CA SER A 168 -18.84 5.54 -9.38
C SER A 168 -19.69 6.79 -9.20
N ASN A 169 -19.56 7.45 -8.05
CA ASN A 169 -20.18 8.76 -7.81
C ASN A 169 -19.57 9.88 -8.67
N ALA A 170 -18.36 9.69 -9.18
CA ALA A 170 -17.66 10.64 -10.03
C ALA A 170 -18.13 10.63 -11.50
N LEU A 171 -18.93 9.63 -11.90
CA LEU A 171 -19.37 9.47 -13.28
C LEU A 171 -20.87 9.68 -13.43
N PRO A 172 -21.32 10.37 -14.48
CA PRO A 172 -22.73 10.48 -14.79
C PRO A 172 -23.29 9.11 -15.26
N PRO A 173 -24.62 8.92 -15.25
CA PRO A 173 -25.24 7.63 -15.54
C PRO A 173 -24.83 7.00 -16.88
N GLU A 174 -24.71 7.80 -17.93
CA GLU A 174 -24.33 7.38 -19.28
C GLU A 174 -22.88 6.93 -19.41
N ARG A 175 -22.03 7.20 -18.40
CA ARG A 175 -20.61 6.85 -18.39
C ARG A 175 -20.25 5.77 -17.36
N GLN A 176 -21.23 5.19 -16.69
CA GLN A 176 -20.97 4.16 -15.69
C GLN A 176 -20.28 2.91 -16.28
N GLY A 177 -20.46 2.61 -17.56
CA GLY A 177 -19.72 1.56 -18.26
C GLY A 177 -18.20 1.78 -18.35
N GLU A 178 -17.69 2.99 -18.00
CA GLU A 178 -16.26 3.31 -18.01
C GLU A 178 -15.57 3.05 -16.66
N VAL A 179 -16.32 2.68 -15.61
CA VAL A 179 -15.82 2.62 -14.23
C VAL A 179 -14.50 1.88 -14.12
N TYR A 180 -14.45 0.63 -14.57
CA TYR A 180 -13.24 -0.20 -14.43
C TYR A 180 -12.03 0.37 -15.18
N HIS A 181 -12.25 0.90 -16.37
CA HIS A 181 -11.18 1.57 -17.12
C HIS A 181 -10.65 2.80 -16.35
N ARG A 182 -11.56 3.59 -15.78
CA ARG A 182 -11.20 4.80 -15.03
C ARG A 182 -10.52 4.49 -13.69
N LEU A 183 -10.87 3.40 -13.01
CA LEU A 183 -10.14 2.93 -11.83
C LEU A 183 -8.67 2.67 -12.19
N VAL A 184 -8.42 1.96 -13.29
CA VAL A 184 -7.05 1.69 -13.76
C VAL A 184 -6.31 2.98 -14.12
N LEU A 185 -6.97 3.93 -14.80
CA LEU A 185 -6.36 5.23 -15.08
C LEU A 185 -6.06 6.03 -13.80
N GLY A 186 -6.91 5.95 -12.79
CA GLY A 186 -6.67 6.55 -11.48
C GLY A 186 -5.46 5.95 -10.78
N TYR A 187 -5.35 4.62 -10.77
CA TYR A 187 -4.17 3.91 -10.30
C TYR A 187 -2.90 4.39 -11.03
N TYR A 188 -2.92 4.45 -12.37
CA TYR A 188 -1.76 4.91 -13.13
C TYR A 188 -1.39 6.38 -12.86
N ARG A 189 -2.38 7.25 -12.62
CA ARG A 189 -2.11 8.64 -12.23
C ARG A 189 -1.38 8.71 -10.89
N LEU A 190 -1.85 7.97 -9.90
CA LEU A 190 -1.24 7.96 -8.56
C LEU A 190 0.18 7.40 -8.60
N ILE A 191 0.34 6.17 -9.07
CA ILE A 191 1.64 5.50 -9.08
C ILE A 191 2.61 6.18 -10.03
N GLY A 192 2.12 6.72 -11.15
CA GLY A 192 2.94 7.47 -12.11
C GLY A 192 3.52 8.75 -11.52
N ARG A 193 2.75 9.49 -10.70
CA ARG A 193 3.26 10.66 -9.96
C ARG A 193 4.29 10.24 -8.93
N LEU A 194 4.00 9.25 -8.11
CA LEU A 194 4.92 8.79 -7.06
C LEU A 194 6.25 8.28 -7.65
N THR A 195 6.20 7.47 -8.71
CA THR A 195 7.42 6.96 -9.35
C THR A 195 8.21 8.03 -10.10
N ALA A 196 7.58 9.12 -10.52
CA ALA A 196 8.25 10.26 -11.12
C ALA A 196 8.92 11.16 -10.07
N GLU A 197 8.26 11.39 -8.95
CA GLU A 197 8.78 12.23 -7.85
C GLU A 197 9.82 11.51 -6.99
N TYR A 198 9.68 10.18 -6.83
CA TYR A 198 10.58 9.33 -6.03
C TYR A 198 11.23 8.23 -6.88
N PRO A 199 12.03 8.56 -7.91
CA PRO A 199 12.57 7.58 -8.85
C PRO A 199 13.59 6.62 -8.23
N HIS A 200 14.08 6.92 -7.03
CA HIS A 200 14.99 6.06 -6.25
C HIS A 200 14.26 4.96 -5.48
N ILE A 201 12.94 5.12 -5.26
CA ILE A 201 12.14 4.11 -4.55
C ILE A 201 11.74 3.01 -5.54
N MET A 202 12.02 1.77 -5.20
CA MET A 202 11.52 0.63 -5.95
C MET A 202 10.11 0.26 -5.49
N PHE A 203 9.17 0.24 -6.43
CA PHE A 203 7.81 -0.22 -6.19
C PHE A 203 7.69 -1.69 -6.60
N GLU A 204 7.20 -2.51 -5.69
CA GLU A 204 6.81 -3.91 -5.95
C GLU A 204 5.29 -3.99 -6.00
N GLY A 205 4.76 -4.60 -7.05
CA GLY A 205 3.33 -4.91 -7.14
C GLY A 205 3.02 -6.22 -6.41
N CYS A 206 1.92 -6.22 -5.65
CA CYS A 206 1.31 -7.41 -5.07
C CYS A 206 -0.20 -7.34 -5.29
N ALA A 207 -0.85 -8.46 -5.50
CA ALA A 207 -2.29 -8.57 -5.54
C ALA A 207 -2.68 -9.98 -5.06
N SER A 208 -2.59 -10.21 -3.75
CA SER A 208 -2.60 -11.54 -3.14
C SER A 208 -1.63 -12.47 -3.91
N GLY A 209 -0.38 -12.05 -4.02
CA GLY A 209 0.59 -12.60 -4.94
C GLY A 209 0.52 -11.94 -6.33
N GLY A 210 0.59 -12.73 -7.39
CA GLY A 210 0.67 -12.29 -8.79
C GLY A 210 -0.66 -11.93 -9.46
N GLY A 211 -1.73 -11.66 -8.73
CA GLY A 211 -3.07 -11.43 -9.28
C GLY A 211 -3.20 -10.22 -10.23
N ARG A 212 -2.26 -9.27 -10.17
CA ARG A 212 -2.18 -8.11 -11.07
C ARG A 212 -0.84 -8.07 -11.82
N PHE A 213 -0.55 -9.14 -12.53
CA PHE A 213 0.65 -9.27 -13.36
C PHE A 213 0.33 -8.88 -14.81
N ASP A 214 0.46 -7.61 -15.12
CA ASP A 214 0.20 -7.02 -16.44
C ASP A 214 1.26 -5.98 -16.82
N LEU A 215 1.36 -5.65 -18.13
CA LEU A 215 2.39 -4.75 -18.64
C LEU A 215 2.27 -3.32 -18.08
N GLY A 216 1.06 -2.86 -17.78
CA GLY A 216 0.85 -1.54 -17.19
C GLY A 216 1.38 -1.47 -15.77
N THR A 217 1.08 -2.46 -14.95
CA THR A 217 1.63 -2.56 -13.58
C THR A 217 3.16 -2.71 -13.62
N LEU A 218 3.71 -3.57 -14.50
CA LEU A 218 5.16 -3.76 -14.64
C LEU A 218 5.91 -2.50 -15.10
N TYR A 219 5.25 -1.58 -15.78
CA TYR A 219 5.85 -0.30 -16.15
C TYR A 219 6.24 0.54 -14.94
N TYR A 220 5.42 0.49 -13.88
CA TYR A 220 5.64 1.24 -12.64
C TYR A 220 6.31 0.39 -11.55
N CYS A 221 5.90 -0.87 -11.44
CA CYS A 221 6.39 -1.83 -10.46
C CYS A 221 7.28 -2.87 -11.15
N PRO A 222 8.60 -2.64 -11.24
CA PRO A 222 9.51 -3.55 -11.98
C PRO A 222 9.76 -4.88 -11.25
N GLN A 223 9.08 -5.11 -10.15
CA GLN A 223 9.09 -6.34 -9.36
C GLN A 223 7.66 -6.67 -8.93
N ILE A 224 7.33 -7.96 -8.95
CA ILE A 224 6.03 -8.48 -8.53
C ILE A 224 6.25 -9.54 -7.46
N TRP A 225 5.45 -9.47 -6.39
CA TRP A 225 5.29 -10.54 -5.41
C TRP A 225 4.53 -11.69 -6.08
N CYS A 226 5.21 -12.81 -6.30
CA CYS A 226 4.70 -13.83 -7.23
C CYS A 226 3.55 -14.65 -6.64
N SER A 227 3.61 -14.97 -5.33
CA SER A 227 2.66 -15.84 -4.65
C SER A 227 2.70 -15.59 -3.14
N ASP A 228 1.53 -15.71 -2.49
CA ASP A 228 1.42 -15.74 -1.03
C ASP A 228 1.63 -17.17 -0.47
N GLU A 229 1.84 -18.16 -1.32
CA GLU A 229 2.25 -19.51 -0.94
C GLU A 229 3.72 -19.52 -0.51
N SER A 230 3.97 -19.83 0.74
CA SER A 230 5.30 -19.85 1.36
C SER A 230 5.67 -21.23 1.90
#